data_8cb1a1360dc8c1e8ef655c116d8d15d8
#
_entry.id   8cb1a1360dc8c1e8ef655c116d8d15d8
#
_cell.length_a   1.000
_cell.length_b   1.000
_cell.length_c   1.000
_cell.angle_alpha   90.00
_cell.angle_beta   90.00
_cell.angle_gamma   90.00
#
_symmetry.space_group_name_H-M   'P 1'
#
loop_
_entity.id
_entity.type
_entity.pdbx_description
1 polymer ?
#
loop_
_entity_poly.entity_id
_entity_poly.type
_entity_poly.pdbx_seq_one_letter_code
_entity_poly.pdbx_strand_id
1 'polypeptide(L)'
;MRIQILISLVVLLFVAGYLLYPYLQSSYLPGYTEVSTKPYIPEALPPPVPPSAPQTVAKGTTTTSGQVTYLGTRQVSYTASVEIEVNNTSYATTRISQIAQQLSGYVSHMYVVNNSAQITVKIPQEFMQSFLDQLSSMGKILQKSVTANDVTDQLIDLDIRIRNLQAEESRLLKLYDMAKDVSEIIQIEDRLSQVRYQIEMLQAQKTNIEKMVQYATVQISLIIPSKPQQEDHWKWVMDIASKAFWGAIALIAIAVAGGLPLSLVILAAYVVYKLIKKKQ
;
A
#
# COMPACT_ATOMS: atom_id res chain seq x y z
N MET A 1 -31.90 55.22 33.50
CA MET A 1 -31.30 54.03 34.10
C MET A 1 -31.77 52.74 33.44
N ARG A 2 -33.07 52.48 33.20
CA ARG A 2 -33.62 51.20 32.61
C ARG A 2 -33.18 50.94 31.18
N ILE A 3 -33.00 51.96 30.30
CA ILE A 3 -32.61 51.80 28.88
C ILE A 3 -31.14 51.38 28.73
N GLN A 4 -30.24 51.85 29.61
CA GLN A 4 -28.82 51.46 29.58
C GLN A 4 -28.65 49.99 29.98
N ILE A 5 -29.46 49.52 30.91
CA ILE A 5 -29.45 48.10 31.33
C ILE A 5 -29.91 47.21 30.18
N LEU A 6 -30.94 47.62 29.41
CA LEU A 6 -31.46 46.88 28.26
C LEU A 6 -30.44 46.80 27.11
N ILE A 7 -29.73 47.87 26.82
CA ILE A 7 -28.68 47.91 25.79
C ILE A 7 -27.50 46.99 26.20
N SER A 8 -27.09 47.09 27.48
CA SER A 8 -26.03 46.22 28.02
C SER A 8 -26.40 44.73 27.93
N LEU A 9 -27.65 44.38 28.19
CA LEU A 9 -28.14 43.01 28.14
C LEU A 9 -28.16 42.46 26.70
N VAL A 10 -28.56 43.28 25.71
CA VAL A 10 -28.56 42.90 24.29
C VAL A 10 -27.13 42.70 23.76
N VAL A 11 -26.18 43.57 24.14
CA VAL A 11 -24.77 43.41 23.78
C VAL A 11 -24.17 42.16 24.39
N LEU A 12 -24.50 41.86 25.63
CA LEU A 12 -24.03 40.66 26.34
C LEU A 12 -24.56 39.40 25.71
N LEU A 13 -25.84 39.35 25.26
CA LEU A 13 -26.41 38.22 24.50
C LEU A 13 -25.76 38.02 23.15
N PHE A 14 -25.38 39.10 22.43
CA PHE A 14 -24.70 39.03 21.16
C PHE A 14 -23.27 38.48 21.32
N VAL A 15 -22.54 38.96 22.35
CA VAL A 15 -21.18 38.48 22.65
C VAL A 15 -21.22 37.01 23.11
N ALA A 16 -22.20 36.61 23.91
CA ALA A 16 -22.38 35.23 24.33
C ALA A 16 -22.72 34.31 23.12
N GLY A 17 -23.59 34.76 22.22
CA GLY A 17 -23.90 34.05 20.98
C GLY A 17 -22.68 33.85 20.06
N TYR A 18 -21.85 34.89 19.96
CA TYR A 18 -20.61 34.82 19.15
C TYR A 18 -19.56 33.88 19.76
N LEU A 19 -19.45 33.82 21.09
CA LEU A 19 -18.55 32.89 21.78
C LEU A 19 -19.05 31.43 21.76
N LEU A 20 -20.37 31.21 21.72
CA LEU A 20 -20.97 29.88 21.65
C LEU A 20 -21.08 29.32 20.22
N TYR A 21 -21.01 30.17 19.20
CA TYR A 21 -21.13 29.77 17.79
C TYR A 21 -20.12 28.68 17.36
N PRO A 22 -18.80 28.78 17.67
CA PRO A 22 -17.87 27.71 17.32
C PRO A 22 -18.11 26.41 18.09
N TYR A 23 -18.69 26.48 19.30
CA TYR A 23 -19.02 25.30 20.09
C TYR A 23 -20.21 24.52 19.56
N LEU A 24 -21.19 25.19 18.96
CA LEU A 24 -22.36 24.58 18.34
C LEU A 24 -22.04 23.94 16.97
N GLN A 25 -21.03 24.43 16.24
CA GLN A 25 -20.61 23.83 14.97
C GLN A 25 -19.75 22.55 15.15
N SER A 26 -19.13 22.33 16.29
CA SER A 26 -18.34 21.11 16.55
C SER A 26 -19.21 19.86 16.76
N SER A 27 -20.54 20.01 16.91
CA SER A 27 -21.47 18.90 17.11
C SER A 27 -22.00 18.27 15.80
N TYR A 28 -21.60 18.79 14.64
CA TYR A 28 -21.98 18.26 13.33
C TYR A 28 -20.78 17.65 12.58
N LEU A 29 -19.98 16.84 13.24
CA LEU A 29 -19.11 15.90 12.52
C LEU A 29 -19.93 14.64 12.27
N PRO A 30 -20.15 14.20 11.01
CA PRO A 30 -20.70 12.88 10.74
C PRO A 30 -19.72 11.87 11.33
N GLY A 31 -20.27 10.99 12.19
CA GLY A 31 -19.50 9.98 12.89
C GLY A 31 -18.62 9.17 11.94
N TYR A 32 -17.33 9.36 12.00
CA TYR A 32 -16.40 8.32 11.62
C TYR A 32 -16.63 7.20 12.64
N THR A 33 -17.25 6.11 12.21
CA THR A 33 -17.18 4.87 12.96
C THR A 33 -15.72 4.51 13.05
N GLU A 34 -15.12 4.74 14.21
CA GLU A 34 -13.87 4.07 14.56
C GLU A 34 -14.14 2.58 14.42
N VAL A 35 -13.63 2.01 13.34
CA VAL A 35 -13.42 0.57 13.28
C VAL A 35 -12.40 0.31 14.38
N SER A 36 -12.90 -0.12 15.54
CA SER A 36 -12.08 -0.64 16.62
C SER A 36 -11.33 -1.85 16.07
N THR A 37 -10.17 -1.62 15.49
CA THR A 37 -9.18 -2.65 15.29
C THR A 37 -8.63 -2.99 16.67
N LYS A 38 -9.34 -3.89 17.39
CA LYS A 38 -8.67 -4.63 18.46
C LYS A 38 -7.39 -5.19 17.84
N PRO A 39 -6.21 -4.91 18.40
CA PRO A 39 -5.01 -5.56 17.93
C PRO A 39 -5.25 -7.07 18.03
N TYR A 40 -5.16 -7.78 16.92
CA TYR A 40 -5.11 -9.23 16.90
C TYR A 40 -3.85 -9.60 17.68
N ILE A 41 -4.04 -10.03 18.93
CA ILE A 41 -2.99 -10.68 19.71
C ILE A 41 -2.97 -12.11 19.18
N PRO A 42 -1.92 -12.53 18.45
CA PRO A 42 -1.80 -13.92 18.07
C PRO A 42 -1.83 -14.76 19.35
N GLU A 43 -2.71 -15.73 19.41
CA GLU A 43 -2.75 -16.73 20.45
C GLU A 43 -1.34 -17.27 20.63
N ALA A 44 -0.81 -17.18 21.85
CA ALA A 44 0.56 -17.56 22.14
C ALA A 44 0.78 -18.99 21.66
N LEU A 45 1.75 -19.15 20.74
CA LEU A 45 2.23 -20.48 20.35
C LEU A 45 2.56 -21.28 21.62
N PRO A 46 2.18 -22.57 21.67
CA PRO A 46 2.55 -23.43 22.79
C PRO A 46 4.07 -23.37 22.98
N PRO A 47 4.54 -23.38 24.25
CA PRO A 47 5.97 -23.27 24.53
C PRO A 47 6.75 -24.36 23.78
N PRO A 48 7.93 -24.03 23.24
CA PRO A 48 8.75 -25.01 22.55
C PRO A 48 9.03 -26.19 23.47
N VAL A 49 8.75 -27.40 22.97
CA VAL A 49 9.08 -28.64 23.63
C VAL A 49 10.59 -28.65 23.91
N PRO A 50 11.04 -28.82 25.17
CA PRO A 50 12.46 -28.87 25.47
C PRO A 50 13.16 -29.95 24.62
N PRO A 51 14.36 -29.68 24.08
CA PRO A 51 15.09 -30.66 23.31
C PRO A 51 15.34 -31.91 24.19
N SER A 52 14.89 -33.05 23.71
CA SER A 52 15.18 -34.33 24.33
C SER A 52 16.69 -34.48 24.47
N ALA A 53 17.14 -34.87 25.64
CA ALA A 53 18.55 -35.15 25.95
C ALA A 53 19.18 -36.04 24.88
N PRO A 54 20.45 -35.79 24.49
CA PRO A 54 21.12 -36.62 23.49
C PRO A 54 21.22 -38.07 23.97
N GLN A 55 20.51 -38.94 23.26
CA GLN A 55 20.71 -40.39 23.46
C GLN A 55 22.10 -40.71 22.95
N THR A 56 22.91 -41.24 23.83
CA THR A 56 24.23 -41.78 23.54
C THR A 56 24.08 -42.94 22.55
N VAL A 57 24.28 -42.66 21.28
CA VAL A 57 24.28 -43.67 20.23
C VAL A 57 25.61 -44.42 20.31
N ALA A 58 25.51 -45.71 20.61
CA ALA A 58 26.62 -46.64 20.58
C ALA A 58 27.33 -46.58 19.22
N LYS A 59 28.66 -46.58 19.32
CA LYS A 59 29.62 -46.67 18.22
C LYS A 59 29.39 -47.95 17.42
N GLY A 60 28.71 -47.85 16.30
CA GLY A 60 28.42 -48.97 15.40
C GLY A 60 28.66 -48.57 13.97
N THR A 61 29.71 -49.10 13.38
CA THR A 61 29.97 -49.43 11.97
C THR A 61 29.76 -48.31 10.93
N THR A 62 30.84 -47.82 10.42
CA THR A 62 30.96 -46.94 9.25
C THR A 62 30.32 -47.59 8.01
N THR A 63 29.04 -47.31 7.80
CA THR A 63 28.44 -47.52 6.48
C THR A 63 28.75 -46.27 5.70
N THR A 64 29.61 -46.36 4.71
CA THR A 64 29.87 -45.34 3.69
C THR A 64 28.54 -45.06 3.00
N SER A 65 27.80 -44.07 3.52
CA SER A 65 26.72 -43.42 2.82
C SER A 65 27.35 -42.74 1.62
N GLY A 66 27.13 -43.28 0.43
CA GLY A 66 27.49 -42.62 -0.82
C GLY A 66 26.88 -41.25 -0.83
N GLN A 67 27.69 -40.24 -0.50
CA GLN A 67 27.34 -38.85 -0.77
C GLN A 67 27.22 -38.75 -2.29
N VAL A 68 25.97 -38.73 -2.76
CA VAL A 68 25.67 -38.28 -4.10
C VAL A 68 26.01 -36.80 -4.10
N THR A 69 27.25 -36.48 -4.42
CA THR A 69 27.67 -35.11 -4.67
C THR A 69 26.96 -34.67 -5.93
N TYR A 70 25.80 -34.04 -5.76
CA TYR A 70 25.19 -33.27 -6.84
C TYR A 70 26.09 -32.07 -7.13
N LEU A 71 27.05 -32.24 -8.06
CA LEU A 71 27.78 -31.17 -8.71
C LEU A 71 26.85 -30.42 -9.68
N GLY A 72 25.61 -30.18 -9.27
CA GLY A 72 24.64 -29.40 -10.02
C GLY A 72 24.84 -27.93 -9.74
N THR A 73 24.88 -27.14 -10.80
CA THR A 73 24.85 -25.68 -10.71
C THR A 73 23.65 -25.28 -9.84
N ARG A 74 23.91 -24.47 -8.82
CA ARG A 74 22.86 -23.97 -7.90
C ARG A 74 21.77 -23.26 -8.68
N GLN A 75 20.54 -23.63 -8.45
CA GLN A 75 19.38 -23.05 -9.12
C GLN A 75 18.77 -21.95 -8.23
N VAL A 76 18.99 -20.71 -8.60
CA VAL A 76 18.56 -19.56 -7.80
C VAL A 76 17.59 -18.71 -8.62
N SER A 77 16.43 -18.41 -8.05
CA SER A 77 15.51 -17.44 -8.64
C SER A 77 15.69 -16.07 -7.99
N TYR A 78 15.68 -15.01 -8.79
CA TYR A 78 15.85 -13.64 -8.33
C TYR A 78 14.55 -12.84 -8.50
N THR A 79 14.19 -12.11 -7.44
CA THR A 79 13.12 -11.12 -7.48
C THR A 79 13.67 -9.80 -6.96
N ALA A 80 13.53 -8.74 -7.74
CA ALA A 80 13.88 -7.38 -7.34
C ALA A 80 12.62 -6.52 -7.26
N SER A 81 12.57 -5.65 -6.25
CA SER A 81 11.56 -4.61 -6.13
C SER A 81 12.27 -3.26 -6.06
N VAL A 82 11.86 -2.34 -6.94
CA VAL A 82 12.49 -1.03 -7.06
C VAL A 82 11.41 0.05 -7.10
N GLU A 83 11.52 1.04 -6.23
CA GLU A 83 10.67 2.21 -6.23
C GLU A 83 11.50 3.43 -6.69
N ILE A 84 11.02 4.11 -7.74
CA ILE A 84 11.75 5.19 -8.39
C ILE A 84 10.86 6.43 -8.49
N GLU A 85 11.38 7.55 -8.04
CA GLU A 85 10.80 8.86 -8.25
C GLU A 85 11.22 9.39 -9.63
N VAL A 86 10.23 9.70 -10.48
CA VAL A 86 10.45 10.14 -11.86
C VAL A 86 9.64 11.41 -12.16
N ASN A 87 10.12 12.22 -13.09
CA ASN A 87 9.42 13.44 -13.50
C ASN A 87 8.24 13.18 -14.46
N ASN A 88 8.27 12.07 -15.19
CA ASN A 88 7.24 11.71 -16.16
C ASN A 88 7.11 10.18 -16.25
N THR A 89 5.96 9.66 -15.81
CA THR A 89 5.68 8.22 -15.79
C THR A 89 5.62 7.63 -17.19
N SER A 90 5.00 8.30 -18.16
CA SER A 90 4.86 7.80 -19.51
C SER A 90 6.20 7.68 -20.24
N TYR A 91 7.08 8.66 -20.07
CA TYR A 91 8.45 8.57 -20.61
C TYR A 91 9.22 7.44 -19.95
N ALA A 92 9.15 7.33 -18.61
CA ALA A 92 9.84 6.30 -17.85
C ALA A 92 9.36 4.89 -18.22
N THR A 93 8.05 4.66 -18.36
CA THR A 93 7.49 3.36 -18.77
C THR A 93 7.96 2.93 -20.15
N THR A 94 7.97 3.85 -21.12
CA THR A 94 8.47 3.59 -22.48
C THR A 94 9.96 3.23 -22.43
N ARG A 95 10.75 3.99 -21.68
CA ARG A 95 12.18 3.76 -21.56
C ARG A 95 12.50 2.42 -20.89
N ILE A 96 11.79 2.06 -19.82
CA ILE A 96 11.91 0.75 -19.16
C ILE A 96 11.62 -0.39 -20.14
N SER A 97 10.56 -0.27 -20.93
CA SER A 97 10.21 -1.27 -21.93
C SER A 97 11.30 -1.43 -23.00
N GLN A 98 11.90 -0.34 -23.46
CA GLN A 98 13.02 -0.37 -24.40
C GLN A 98 14.26 -1.05 -23.81
N ILE A 99 14.64 -0.69 -22.58
CA ILE A 99 15.78 -1.30 -21.89
C ILE A 99 15.55 -2.80 -21.68
N ALA A 100 14.33 -3.19 -21.27
CA ALA A 100 13.99 -4.59 -21.12
C ALA A 100 14.18 -5.37 -22.43
N GLN A 101 13.70 -4.84 -23.55
CA GLN A 101 13.85 -5.47 -24.88
C GLN A 101 15.32 -5.54 -25.32
N GLN A 102 16.12 -4.51 -25.08
CA GLN A 102 17.55 -4.50 -25.39
C GLN A 102 18.34 -5.59 -24.64
N LEU A 103 17.88 -5.92 -23.42
CA LEU A 103 18.46 -6.98 -22.60
C LEU A 103 17.76 -8.33 -22.76
N SER A 104 17.08 -8.56 -23.89
CA SER A 104 16.35 -9.81 -24.18
C SER A 104 15.29 -10.17 -23.16
N GLY A 105 14.79 -9.18 -22.41
CA GLY A 105 13.67 -9.30 -21.48
C GLY A 105 12.36 -8.84 -22.09
N TYR A 106 11.30 -8.89 -21.28
CA TYR A 106 9.98 -8.43 -21.68
C TYR A 106 9.17 -7.91 -20.49
N VAL A 107 8.22 -7.02 -20.77
CA VAL A 107 7.26 -6.53 -19.79
C VAL A 107 6.12 -7.55 -19.69
N SER A 108 5.94 -8.14 -18.51
CA SER A 108 4.86 -9.11 -18.25
C SER A 108 3.56 -8.44 -17.78
N HIS A 109 3.67 -7.32 -17.08
CA HIS A 109 2.53 -6.54 -16.60
C HIS A 109 2.89 -5.07 -16.54
N MET A 110 1.94 -4.20 -16.93
CA MET A 110 2.08 -2.75 -16.84
C MET A 110 0.73 -2.14 -16.46
N TYR A 111 0.74 -1.34 -15.41
CA TYR A 111 -0.43 -0.60 -14.96
C TYR A 111 -0.03 0.86 -14.71
N VAL A 112 -0.70 1.79 -15.37
CA VAL A 112 -0.39 3.23 -15.30
C VAL A 112 -1.63 3.98 -14.85
N VAL A 113 -1.49 4.76 -13.78
CA VAL A 113 -2.57 5.61 -13.24
C VAL A 113 -2.00 6.99 -12.96
N ASN A 114 -2.53 8.00 -13.66
CA ASN A 114 -2.18 9.41 -13.44
C ASN A 114 -0.68 9.67 -13.14
N ASN A 115 -0.33 9.69 -11.84
CA ASN A 115 0.99 10.06 -11.35
C ASN A 115 1.83 8.85 -10.89
N SER A 116 1.37 7.63 -11.10
CA SER A 116 2.09 6.41 -10.72
C SER A 116 2.00 5.34 -11.80
N ALA A 117 2.99 4.47 -11.85
CA ALA A 117 2.93 3.29 -12.69
C ALA A 117 3.56 2.09 -11.97
N GLN A 118 2.98 0.91 -12.18
CA GLN A 118 3.54 -0.36 -11.73
C GLN A 118 3.87 -1.20 -12.95
N ILE A 119 5.11 -1.66 -13.01
CA ILE A 119 5.62 -2.43 -14.15
C ILE A 119 6.30 -3.68 -13.60
N THR A 120 5.95 -4.83 -14.13
CA THR A 120 6.65 -6.09 -13.87
C THR A 120 7.39 -6.50 -15.13
N VAL A 121 8.70 -6.63 -15.01
CA VAL A 121 9.60 -6.98 -16.10
C VAL A 121 10.25 -8.33 -15.82
N LYS A 122 10.37 -9.15 -16.84
CA LYS A 122 11.12 -10.41 -16.81
C LYS A 122 12.40 -10.21 -17.62
N ILE A 123 13.55 -10.36 -16.95
CA ILE A 123 14.87 -10.14 -17.55
C ILE A 123 15.69 -11.42 -17.37
N PRO A 124 16.43 -11.90 -18.37
CA PRO A 124 17.36 -13.01 -18.17
C PRO A 124 18.29 -12.71 -16.98
N GLN A 125 18.50 -13.71 -16.14
CA GLN A 125 19.21 -13.54 -14.87
C GLN A 125 20.56 -12.85 -15.02
N GLU A 126 21.30 -13.18 -16.08
CA GLU A 126 22.62 -12.61 -16.39
C GLU A 126 22.60 -11.07 -16.60
N PHE A 127 21.48 -10.52 -17.09
CA PHE A 127 21.34 -9.09 -17.36
C PHE A 127 20.62 -8.32 -16.24
N MET A 128 20.20 -8.99 -15.18
CA MET A 128 19.43 -8.35 -14.09
C MET A 128 20.19 -7.17 -13.48
N GLN A 129 21.49 -7.34 -13.20
CA GLN A 129 22.29 -6.26 -12.60
C GLN A 129 22.40 -5.06 -13.53
N SER A 130 22.73 -5.29 -14.81
CA SER A 130 22.79 -4.24 -15.81
C SER A 130 21.46 -3.50 -16.00
N PHE A 131 20.36 -4.21 -15.90
CA PHE A 131 19.02 -3.61 -15.92
C PHE A 131 18.79 -2.71 -14.71
N LEU A 132 19.10 -3.18 -13.50
CA LEU A 132 18.97 -2.41 -12.25
C LEU A 132 19.85 -1.15 -12.25
N ASP A 133 21.05 -1.23 -12.82
CA ASP A 133 21.96 -0.08 -12.93
C ASP A 133 21.42 0.97 -13.91
N GLN A 134 20.83 0.54 -15.03
CA GLN A 134 20.18 1.45 -15.97
C GLN A 134 18.94 2.11 -15.35
N LEU A 135 18.14 1.37 -14.56
CA LEU A 135 17.03 1.96 -13.83
C LEU A 135 17.49 3.06 -12.87
N SER A 136 18.63 2.87 -12.22
CA SER A 136 19.21 3.84 -11.28
C SER A 136 19.57 5.17 -11.94
N SER A 137 19.78 5.19 -13.24
CA SER A 137 20.07 6.40 -14.02
C SER A 137 18.82 7.20 -14.45
N MET A 138 17.63 6.64 -14.29
CA MET A 138 16.38 7.23 -14.80
C MET A 138 15.69 8.16 -13.80
N GLY A 139 16.00 8.04 -12.52
CA GLY A 139 15.37 8.83 -11.47
C GLY A 139 15.99 8.56 -10.09
N LYS A 140 15.41 9.15 -9.07
CA LYS A 140 15.85 8.94 -7.70
C LYS A 140 15.26 7.62 -7.16
N ILE A 141 16.14 6.66 -6.83
CA ILE A 141 15.69 5.43 -6.16
C ILE A 141 15.30 5.77 -4.74
N LEU A 142 14.06 5.45 -4.37
CA LEU A 142 13.55 5.56 -3.01
C LEU A 142 13.75 4.28 -2.22
N GLN A 143 13.51 3.15 -2.89
CA GLN A 143 13.70 1.83 -2.30
C GLN A 143 14.19 0.84 -3.36
N LYS A 144 15.12 -0.03 -2.98
CA LYS A 144 15.61 -1.15 -3.80
C LYS A 144 15.78 -2.36 -2.90
N SER A 145 15.13 -3.46 -3.27
CA SER A 145 15.27 -4.76 -2.58
C SER A 145 15.52 -5.84 -3.63
N VAL A 146 16.45 -6.73 -3.35
CA VAL A 146 16.75 -7.89 -4.19
C VAL A 146 16.73 -9.12 -3.31
N THR A 147 15.89 -10.09 -3.67
CA THR A 147 15.75 -11.36 -2.97
C THR A 147 16.23 -12.47 -3.89
N ALA A 148 17.12 -13.31 -3.40
CA ALA A 148 17.57 -14.53 -4.05
C ALA A 148 16.99 -15.74 -3.31
N ASN A 149 16.30 -16.60 -4.03
CA ASN A 149 15.70 -17.82 -3.47
C ASN A 149 16.34 -19.04 -4.15
N ASP A 150 16.97 -19.88 -3.34
CA ASP A 150 17.54 -21.15 -3.82
C ASP A 150 16.41 -22.19 -3.94
N VAL A 151 16.20 -22.65 -5.15
CA VAL A 151 15.12 -23.60 -5.51
C VAL A 151 15.69 -24.95 -5.93
N THR A 152 16.99 -25.20 -5.69
CA THR A 152 17.68 -26.43 -6.10
C THR A 152 17.01 -27.66 -5.52
N ASP A 153 16.80 -27.69 -4.21
CA ASP A 153 16.17 -28.82 -3.53
C ASP A 153 14.72 -29.04 -3.98
N GLN A 154 14.00 -27.94 -4.24
CA GLN A 154 12.63 -28.02 -4.74
C GLN A 154 12.56 -28.66 -6.14
N LEU A 155 13.47 -28.31 -7.04
CA LEU A 155 13.55 -28.92 -8.36
C LEU A 155 13.93 -30.40 -8.28
N ILE A 156 14.87 -30.77 -7.41
CA ILE A 156 15.26 -32.15 -7.18
C ILE A 156 14.09 -32.99 -6.65
N ASP A 157 13.33 -32.46 -5.68
CA ASP A 157 12.15 -33.15 -5.14
C ASP A 157 11.09 -33.38 -6.22
N LEU A 158 10.81 -32.37 -7.05
CA LEU A 158 9.89 -32.51 -8.17
C LEU A 158 10.35 -33.57 -9.19
N ASP A 159 11.63 -33.61 -9.52
CA ASP A 159 12.18 -34.63 -10.41
C ASP A 159 12.05 -36.05 -9.86
N ILE A 160 12.27 -36.23 -8.56
CA ILE A 160 12.11 -37.50 -7.91
C ILE A 160 10.65 -37.97 -7.94
N ARG A 161 9.71 -37.05 -7.63
CA ARG A 161 8.27 -37.35 -7.66
C ARG A 161 7.78 -37.71 -9.07
N ILE A 162 8.18 -36.92 -10.07
CA ILE A 162 7.84 -37.17 -11.48
C ILE A 162 8.35 -38.57 -11.89
N ARG A 163 9.61 -38.93 -11.61
CA ARG A 163 10.16 -40.22 -11.94
C ARG A 163 9.43 -41.36 -11.26
N ASN A 164 9.04 -41.20 -9.99
CA ASN A 164 8.30 -42.23 -9.25
C ASN A 164 6.91 -42.45 -9.87
N LEU A 165 6.20 -41.40 -10.23
CA LEU A 165 4.90 -41.50 -10.92
C LEU A 165 5.02 -42.10 -12.32
N GLN A 166 6.06 -41.76 -13.08
CA GLN A 166 6.33 -42.36 -14.38
C GLN A 166 6.62 -43.89 -14.25
N ALA A 167 7.34 -44.28 -13.19
CA ALA A 167 7.53 -45.68 -12.90
C ALA A 167 6.23 -46.39 -12.49
N GLU A 168 5.32 -45.72 -11.77
CA GLU A 168 3.97 -46.22 -11.48
C GLU A 168 3.14 -46.35 -12.75
N GLU A 169 3.12 -45.33 -13.62
CA GLU A 169 2.46 -45.38 -14.92
C GLU A 169 2.92 -46.55 -15.76
N SER A 170 4.23 -46.74 -15.85
CA SER A 170 4.81 -47.89 -16.59
C SER A 170 4.36 -49.27 -16.03
N ARG A 171 4.22 -49.40 -14.70
CA ARG A 171 3.68 -50.64 -14.07
C ARG A 171 2.19 -50.81 -14.37
N LEU A 172 1.40 -49.76 -14.30
CA LEU A 172 -0.04 -49.77 -14.61
C LEU A 172 -0.28 -50.15 -16.07
N LEU A 173 0.52 -49.66 -17.01
CA LEU A 173 0.44 -50.02 -18.43
C LEU A 173 0.71 -51.53 -18.63
N LYS A 174 1.70 -52.09 -17.93
CA LYS A 174 1.94 -53.55 -18.01
C LYS A 174 0.77 -54.35 -17.43
N LEU A 175 0.13 -53.84 -16.36
CA LEU A 175 -1.06 -54.50 -15.80
C LEU A 175 -2.24 -54.40 -16.76
N TYR A 176 -2.40 -53.25 -17.43
CA TYR A 176 -3.43 -53.03 -18.46
C TYR A 176 -3.32 -54.05 -19.59
N ASP A 177 -2.08 -54.32 -20.09
CA ASP A 177 -1.82 -55.28 -21.15
C ASP A 177 -2.10 -56.74 -20.70
N MET A 178 -2.04 -57.02 -19.41
CA MET A 178 -2.29 -58.39 -18.86
C MET A 178 -3.73 -58.60 -18.39
N ALA A 179 -4.50 -57.53 -18.19
CA ALA A 179 -5.87 -57.60 -17.69
C ALA A 179 -6.80 -58.30 -18.71
N LYS A 180 -7.65 -59.17 -18.17
CA LYS A 180 -8.62 -59.95 -18.99
C LYS A 180 -10.06 -59.59 -18.66
N ASP A 181 -10.30 -58.99 -17.51
CA ASP A 181 -11.61 -58.56 -17.07
C ASP A 181 -11.85 -57.10 -17.35
N VAL A 182 -13.02 -56.75 -17.89
CA VAL A 182 -13.44 -55.38 -18.21
C VAL A 182 -13.43 -54.52 -16.94
N SER A 183 -13.79 -55.06 -15.78
CA SER A 183 -13.78 -54.35 -14.50
C SER A 183 -12.37 -53.96 -14.08
N GLU A 184 -11.38 -54.86 -14.24
CA GLU A 184 -9.97 -54.54 -14.00
C GLU A 184 -9.42 -53.48 -14.92
N ILE A 185 -9.78 -53.57 -16.21
CA ILE A 185 -9.37 -52.59 -17.22
C ILE A 185 -9.86 -51.18 -16.83
N ILE A 186 -11.13 -51.03 -16.44
CA ILE A 186 -11.69 -49.75 -16.02
C ILE A 186 -10.95 -49.19 -14.79
N GLN A 187 -10.68 -50.02 -13.79
CA GLN A 187 -9.96 -49.60 -12.58
C GLN A 187 -8.52 -49.15 -12.87
N ILE A 188 -7.83 -49.88 -13.77
CA ILE A 188 -6.47 -49.50 -14.18
C ILE A 188 -6.49 -48.19 -15.00
N GLU A 189 -7.47 -48.02 -15.87
CA GLU A 189 -7.63 -46.82 -16.67
C GLU A 189 -7.91 -45.59 -15.80
N ASP A 190 -8.78 -45.69 -14.82
CA ASP A 190 -9.04 -44.66 -13.84
C ASP A 190 -7.75 -44.24 -13.08
N ARG A 191 -6.97 -45.25 -12.66
CA ARG A 191 -5.70 -45.02 -11.97
C ARG A 191 -4.65 -44.40 -12.88
N LEU A 192 -4.55 -44.83 -14.15
CA LEU A 192 -3.68 -44.25 -15.15
C LEU A 192 -4.00 -42.78 -15.40
N SER A 193 -5.28 -42.46 -15.50
CA SER A 193 -5.74 -41.07 -15.68
C SER A 193 -5.31 -40.21 -14.51
N GLN A 194 -5.45 -40.68 -13.27
CA GLN A 194 -5.02 -39.96 -12.07
C GLN A 194 -3.50 -39.75 -12.03
N VAL A 195 -2.72 -40.81 -12.35
CA VAL A 195 -1.26 -40.70 -12.35
C VAL A 195 -0.76 -39.74 -13.43
N ARG A 196 -1.32 -39.79 -14.63
CA ARG A 196 -0.98 -38.88 -15.71
C ARG A 196 -1.28 -37.44 -15.34
N TYR A 197 -2.45 -37.16 -14.77
CA TYR A 197 -2.79 -35.84 -14.28
C TYR A 197 -1.77 -35.33 -13.24
N GLN A 198 -1.33 -36.17 -12.30
CA GLN A 198 -0.31 -35.81 -11.30
C GLN A 198 1.05 -35.51 -11.95
N ILE A 199 1.46 -36.29 -12.96
CA ILE A 199 2.70 -36.06 -13.70
C ILE A 199 2.64 -34.70 -14.41
N GLU A 200 1.55 -34.40 -15.13
CA GLU A 200 1.37 -33.13 -15.82
C GLU A 200 1.41 -31.94 -14.89
N MET A 201 0.76 -32.02 -13.72
CA MET A 201 0.77 -30.98 -12.70
C MET A 201 2.16 -30.72 -12.16
N LEU A 202 2.93 -31.77 -11.82
CA LEU A 202 4.30 -31.62 -11.32
C LEU A 202 5.25 -31.11 -12.41
N GLN A 203 5.08 -31.53 -13.65
CA GLN A 203 5.85 -31.01 -14.79
C GLN A 203 5.59 -29.53 -15.03
N ALA A 204 4.33 -29.09 -14.95
CA ALA A 204 3.97 -27.68 -15.06
C ALA A 204 4.60 -26.87 -13.92
N GLN A 205 4.56 -27.39 -12.69
CA GLN A 205 5.20 -26.73 -11.53
C GLN A 205 6.72 -26.62 -11.72
N LYS A 206 7.39 -27.72 -12.15
CA LYS A 206 8.82 -27.72 -12.44
C LYS A 206 9.18 -26.67 -13.49
N THR A 207 8.46 -26.66 -14.61
CA THR A 207 8.67 -25.69 -15.70
C THR A 207 8.51 -24.24 -15.23
N ASN A 208 7.56 -23.95 -14.34
CA ASN A 208 7.39 -22.63 -13.76
C ASN A 208 8.60 -22.20 -12.92
N ILE A 209 9.14 -23.11 -12.12
CA ILE A 209 10.33 -22.83 -11.30
C ILE A 209 11.56 -22.62 -12.21
N GLU A 210 11.75 -23.47 -13.23
CA GLU A 210 12.84 -23.31 -14.20
C GLU A 210 12.79 -21.96 -14.91
N LYS A 211 11.59 -21.48 -15.28
CA LYS A 211 11.40 -20.12 -15.84
C LYS A 211 11.76 -19.03 -14.84
N MET A 212 11.47 -19.21 -13.52
CA MET A 212 11.88 -18.25 -12.50
C MET A 212 13.39 -18.22 -12.27
N VAL A 213 14.08 -19.33 -12.49
CA VAL A 213 15.55 -19.37 -12.48
C VAL A 213 16.14 -18.70 -13.70
N GLN A 214 15.56 -18.96 -14.87
CA GLN A 214 16.04 -18.40 -16.14
C GLN A 214 15.81 -16.89 -16.23
N TYR A 215 14.67 -16.39 -15.70
CA TYR A 215 14.26 -14.99 -15.76
C TYR A 215 14.07 -14.40 -14.37
N ALA A 216 14.87 -13.42 -14.01
CA ALA A 216 14.64 -12.60 -12.84
C ALA A 216 13.37 -11.76 -13.02
N THR A 217 12.60 -11.63 -11.93
CA THR A 217 11.40 -10.79 -11.90
C THR A 217 11.74 -9.45 -11.27
N VAL A 218 11.57 -8.35 -12.01
CA VAL A 218 11.78 -7.00 -11.50
C VAL A 218 10.44 -6.28 -11.43
N GLN A 219 10.00 -5.94 -10.22
CA GLN A 219 8.82 -5.13 -9.94
C GLN A 219 9.26 -3.68 -9.76
N ILE A 220 8.71 -2.79 -10.57
CA ILE A 220 9.10 -1.38 -10.58
C ILE A 220 7.86 -0.55 -10.27
N SER A 221 7.95 0.26 -9.22
CA SER A 221 6.95 1.27 -8.87
C SER A 221 7.50 2.64 -9.22
N LEU A 222 6.84 3.32 -10.16
CA LEU A 222 7.17 4.70 -10.53
C LEU A 222 6.20 5.65 -9.83
N ILE A 223 6.74 6.67 -9.20
CA ILE A 223 5.97 7.74 -8.59
C ILE A 223 6.47 9.10 -9.08
N ILE A 224 5.55 10.03 -9.31
CA ILE A 224 5.91 11.43 -9.50
C ILE A 224 5.89 12.07 -8.11
N PRO A 225 6.94 12.87 -7.75
CA PRO A 225 6.93 13.58 -6.50
C PRO A 225 5.68 14.47 -6.48
N SER A 226 4.76 14.19 -5.56
CA SER A 226 3.76 15.17 -5.24
C SER A 226 4.54 16.37 -4.68
N LYS A 227 4.51 17.52 -5.37
CA LYS A 227 4.96 18.77 -4.75
C LYS A 227 4.30 18.78 -3.37
N PRO A 228 5.06 18.96 -2.28
CA PRO A 228 4.42 19.14 -0.99
C PRO A 228 3.38 20.24 -1.24
N GLN A 229 2.13 19.92 -1.05
CA GLN A 229 1.08 20.90 -1.06
C GLN A 229 1.47 21.82 0.09
N GLN A 230 2.26 22.83 -0.25
CA GLN A 230 2.54 23.93 0.66
C GLN A 230 1.16 24.50 0.89
N GLU A 231 0.48 23.96 1.89
CA GLU A 231 -0.74 24.58 2.37
C GLU A 231 -0.32 26.02 2.59
N ASP A 232 -0.83 26.89 1.73
CA ASP A 232 -0.59 28.32 1.83
C ASP A 232 -1.24 28.77 3.14
N HIS A 233 -0.61 28.41 4.27
CA HIS A 233 -1.05 28.88 5.61
C HIS A 233 -1.23 30.40 5.59
N TRP A 234 -0.47 31.08 4.73
CA TRP A 234 -0.64 32.50 4.46
C TRP A 234 -1.97 32.84 3.81
N LYS A 235 -2.47 32.05 2.85
CA LYS A 235 -3.79 32.30 2.23
C LYS A 235 -4.91 32.17 3.25
N TRP A 236 -4.86 31.14 4.08
CA TRP A 236 -5.83 30.93 5.15
C TRP A 236 -5.77 32.08 6.18
N VAL A 237 -4.56 32.47 6.62
CA VAL A 237 -4.37 33.58 7.54
C VAL A 237 -4.86 34.91 6.92
N MET A 238 -4.54 35.17 5.66
CA MET A 238 -4.99 36.38 4.94
C MET A 238 -6.49 36.42 4.72
N ASP A 239 -7.12 35.24 4.48
CA ASP A 239 -8.58 35.17 4.33
C ASP A 239 -9.29 35.49 5.66
N ILE A 240 -8.82 34.93 6.78
CA ILE A 240 -9.34 35.29 8.10
C ILE A 240 -9.06 36.74 8.44
N ALA A 241 -7.86 37.22 8.21
CA ALA A 241 -7.50 38.61 8.49
C ALA A 241 -8.35 39.61 7.68
N SER A 242 -8.59 39.33 6.39
CA SER A 242 -9.45 40.15 5.53
C SER A 242 -10.91 40.14 6.02
N LYS A 243 -11.46 39.00 6.38
CA LYS A 243 -12.82 38.91 6.92
C LYS A 243 -12.96 39.66 8.25
N ALA A 244 -11.99 39.53 9.15
CA ALA A 244 -11.95 40.23 10.42
C ALA A 244 -11.84 41.77 10.20
N PHE A 245 -11.01 42.20 9.26
CA PHE A 245 -10.83 43.62 8.91
C PHE A 245 -12.12 44.23 8.36
N TRP A 246 -12.77 43.59 7.38
CA TRP A 246 -14.04 44.06 6.82
C TRP A 246 -15.18 44.02 7.87
N GLY A 247 -15.18 43.02 8.75
CA GLY A 247 -16.12 42.94 9.88
C GLY A 247 -15.94 44.10 10.87
N ALA A 248 -14.70 44.50 11.20
CA ALA A 248 -14.43 45.63 12.05
C ALA A 248 -14.87 46.95 11.40
N ILE A 249 -14.62 47.16 10.10
CA ILE A 249 -15.09 48.34 9.36
C ILE A 249 -16.62 48.39 9.37
N ALA A 250 -17.31 47.28 9.14
CA ALA A 250 -18.77 47.26 9.18
C ALA A 250 -19.32 47.63 10.55
N LEU A 251 -18.72 47.14 11.64
CA LEU A 251 -19.11 47.51 13.01
C LEU A 251 -18.92 49.01 13.28
N ILE A 252 -17.80 49.60 12.84
CA ILE A 252 -17.55 51.03 12.97
C ILE A 252 -18.59 51.82 12.16
N ALA A 253 -18.89 51.43 10.94
CA ALA A 253 -19.90 52.09 10.10
C ALA A 253 -21.29 52.05 10.74
N ILE A 254 -21.70 50.91 11.33
CA ILE A 254 -22.98 50.79 12.05
C ILE A 254 -22.99 51.68 13.31
N ALA A 255 -21.90 51.74 14.05
CA ALA A 255 -21.78 52.60 15.24
C ALA A 255 -21.87 54.08 14.90
N VAL A 256 -21.25 54.51 13.81
CA VAL A 256 -21.32 55.89 13.30
C VAL A 256 -22.70 56.24 12.77
N ALA A 257 -23.30 55.35 11.94
CA ALA A 257 -24.62 55.53 11.37
C ALA A 257 -25.74 55.56 12.44
N GLY A 258 -25.64 54.73 13.47
CA GLY A 258 -26.60 54.67 14.57
C GLY A 258 -26.33 55.71 15.67
N GLY A 259 -25.08 56.06 15.93
CA GLY A 259 -24.68 56.99 16.99
C GLY A 259 -24.93 58.44 16.66
N LEU A 260 -24.76 58.85 15.39
CA LEU A 260 -24.97 60.25 14.97
C LEU A 260 -26.43 60.74 15.16
N PRO A 261 -27.48 60.04 14.72
CA PRO A 261 -28.84 60.49 14.95
C PRO A 261 -29.23 60.54 16.42
N LEU A 262 -28.74 59.58 17.22
CA LEU A 262 -29.00 59.53 18.65
C LEU A 262 -28.33 60.70 19.39
N SER A 263 -27.11 61.05 19.02
CA SER A 263 -26.39 62.19 19.65
C SER A 263 -27.05 63.54 19.30
N LEU A 264 -27.60 63.72 18.08
CA LEU A 264 -28.38 64.89 17.69
C LEU A 264 -29.68 65.02 18.48
N VAL A 265 -30.40 63.90 18.69
CA VAL A 265 -31.62 63.93 19.51
C VAL A 265 -31.33 64.28 20.96
N ILE A 266 -30.25 63.71 21.54
CA ILE A 266 -29.82 64.02 22.90
C ILE A 266 -29.40 65.51 23.03
N LEU A 267 -28.69 66.05 22.03
CA LEU A 267 -28.29 67.45 21.98
C LEU A 267 -29.51 68.38 21.88
N ALA A 268 -30.47 68.06 21.00
CA ALA A 268 -31.73 68.81 20.89
C ALA A 268 -32.53 68.82 22.21
N ALA A 269 -32.67 67.62 22.85
CA ALA A 269 -33.33 67.52 24.15
C ALA A 269 -32.61 68.32 25.25
N TYR A 270 -31.28 68.35 25.25
CA TYR A 270 -30.47 69.15 26.15
C TYR A 270 -30.67 70.66 25.94
N VAL A 271 -30.68 71.12 24.69
CA VAL A 271 -30.93 72.51 24.35
C VAL A 271 -32.32 72.91 24.78
N VAL A 272 -33.35 72.13 24.54
CA VAL A 272 -34.73 72.40 24.98
C VAL A 272 -34.81 72.46 26.52
N TYR A 273 -34.19 71.51 27.22
CA TYR A 273 -34.12 71.49 28.67
C TYR A 273 -33.46 72.77 29.22
N LYS A 274 -32.34 73.22 28.62
CA LYS A 274 -31.61 74.40 28.99
C LYS A 274 -32.42 75.70 28.76
N LEU A 275 -33.18 75.76 27.65
CA LEU A 275 -34.07 76.91 27.33
C LEU A 275 -35.22 77.02 28.35
N ILE A 276 -35.84 75.91 28.75
CA ILE A 276 -36.93 75.89 29.74
C ILE A 276 -36.41 76.34 31.12
N LYS A 277 -35.20 75.87 31.51
CA LYS A 277 -34.58 76.24 32.81
C LYS A 277 -34.15 77.71 32.87
N LYS A 278 -33.95 78.40 31.75
CA LYS A 278 -33.60 79.83 31.67
C LYS A 278 -34.82 80.74 31.75
N LYS A 279 -36.03 80.17 31.65
CA LYS A 279 -37.30 80.93 31.67
C LYS A 279 -38.03 80.89 33.00
N GLN A 280 -37.46 80.08 33.99
CA GLN A 280 -37.86 80.08 35.43
C GLN A 280 -36.80 80.94 36.20
#